data_01f9e19f3e0385bc451176871c3cfb36
#
_entry.id   01f9e19f3e0385bc451176871c3cfb36
#
_cell.length_a   1.000
_cell.length_b   1.000
_cell.length_c   1.000
_cell.angle_alpha   90.00
_cell.angle_beta   90.00
_cell.angle_gamma   90.00
#
_symmetry.space_group_name_H-M   'P 1'
#
loop_
_entity.id
_entity.type
_entity.pdbx_description
1 polymer ?
#
loop_
_entity_poly.entity_id
_entity_poly.type
_entity_poly.pdbx_seq_one_letter_code
_entity_poly.pdbx_strand_id
1 'polypeptide(L)'
;MPARITWAALAAALFMVAGVFAAEPRLKVALTFDDLPLNGMLPPGKKKSDFARDTVAVLKKHRIPPSYGFIVASQLEGDPDGALALRLWVEGGQPLANHTYTHLDLTKNSVEDFQREIRRNEPALELLMPPDGRLAAAGHDWRWFRYPYLHEGDTLEKRRAVRAFLAANHYRVAQTTLDWEDYIWNSSHARCWLKKDDAAIQWLRESYLTAAREFIRFQVRNSRAVFGRDINHVMLLHLGSFSSHILPDLFKLLKEENFEIVTLEEAQKDPAYDYDPDIGEPRGGTLTELGMQAKKIAWPTAGPKFDREKLLSICQ
;
A
#
# COMPACT_ATOMS: atom_id res chain seq x y z
N MET A 1 22.08 -82.06 36.27
CA MET A 1 22.74 -80.77 35.90
C MET A 1 21.70 -79.97 35.15
N PRO A 2 21.17 -78.87 35.69
CA PRO A 2 20.13 -78.07 34.99
C PRO A 2 20.78 -76.94 34.12
N ALA A 3 20.21 -76.77 32.92
CA ALA A 3 20.60 -75.78 31.94
C ALA A 3 20.10 -74.39 32.37
N ARG A 4 21.01 -73.42 32.32
CA ARG A 4 20.70 -72.02 32.57
C ARG A 4 20.21 -71.36 31.27
N ILE A 5 18.98 -70.83 31.29
CA ILE A 5 18.41 -70.00 30.23
C ILE A 5 18.78 -68.61 30.55
N THR A 6 19.57 -67.95 29.66
CA THR A 6 19.90 -66.50 29.68
C THR A 6 18.89 -65.70 28.89
N TRP A 7 18.16 -64.83 29.54
CA TRP A 7 17.27 -63.89 28.90
C TRP A 7 18.10 -62.68 28.44
N ALA A 8 18.17 -62.45 27.12
CA ALA A 8 18.69 -61.26 26.53
C ALA A 8 17.56 -60.23 26.43
N ALA A 9 17.64 -59.12 27.18
CA ALA A 9 16.70 -58.03 27.11
C ALA A 9 17.04 -57.15 25.89
N LEU A 10 16.12 -57.11 24.90
CA LEU A 10 16.17 -56.20 23.78
C LEU A 10 15.61 -54.83 24.23
N ALA A 11 16.47 -53.84 24.44
CA ALA A 11 16.07 -52.46 24.67
C ALA A 11 15.78 -51.80 23.30
N ALA A 12 14.52 -51.61 22.96
CA ALA A 12 14.10 -50.84 21.81
C ALA A 12 14.21 -49.33 22.15
N ALA A 13 15.22 -48.64 21.62
CA ALA A 13 15.34 -47.18 21.70
C ALA A 13 14.36 -46.53 20.74
N LEU A 14 13.27 -45.94 21.26
CA LEU A 14 12.34 -45.12 20.53
C LEU A 14 13.04 -43.75 20.24
N PHE A 15 13.54 -43.54 19.04
CA PHE A 15 13.94 -42.22 18.57
C PHE A 15 12.68 -41.42 18.26
N MET A 16 12.25 -40.53 19.20
CA MET A 16 11.32 -39.45 18.87
C MET A 16 12.04 -38.43 17.98
N VAL A 17 11.79 -38.50 16.68
CA VAL A 17 12.14 -37.41 15.76
C VAL A 17 11.16 -36.27 16.04
N ALA A 18 11.57 -35.32 16.88
CA ALA A 18 10.89 -34.04 17.00
C ALA A 18 11.05 -33.33 15.66
N GLY A 19 10.02 -33.42 14.82
CA GLY A 19 9.94 -32.62 13.60
C GLY A 19 9.95 -31.13 13.98
N VAL A 20 11.05 -30.47 13.73
CA VAL A 20 11.10 -29.00 13.76
C VAL A 20 10.24 -28.54 12.58
N PHE A 21 8.96 -28.26 12.85
CA PHE A 21 8.13 -27.54 11.90
C PHE A 21 8.74 -26.13 11.79
N ALA A 22 9.55 -25.90 10.75
CA ALA A 22 9.94 -24.55 10.39
C ALA A 22 8.64 -23.77 10.15
N ALA A 23 8.46 -22.65 10.89
CA ALA A 23 7.33 -21.78 10.64
C ALA A 23 7.37 -21.34 9.17
N GLU A 24 6.24 -21.38 8.50
CA GLU A 24 6.10 -20.86 7.13
C GLU A 24 6.68 -19.45 7.07
N PRO A 25 7.53 -19.15 6.06
CA PRO A 25 8.10 -17.81 5.94
C PRO A 25 6.98 -16.77 5.82
N ARG A 26 7.12 -15.66 6.55
CA ARG A 26 6.14 -14.58 6.49
C ARG A 26 6.19 -13.91 5.12
N LEU A 27 5.01 -13.61 4.59
CA LEU A 27 4.88 -12.70 3.46
C LEU A 27 5.29 -11.29 3.89
N LYS A 28 6.02 -10.56 3.06
CA LYS A 28 6.39 -9.17 3.34
C LYS A 28 5.43 -8.21 2.67
N VAL A 29 5.09 -7.11 3.35
CA VAL A 29 4.25 -6.05 2.78
C VAL A 29 4.77 -4.67 3.18
N ALA A 30 4.94 -3.78 2.21
CA ALA A 30 5.17 -2.37 2.46
C ALA A 30 3.84 -1.61 2.44
N LEU A 31 3.64 -0.70 3.40
CA LEU A 31 2.51 0.21 3.41
C LEU A 31 2.89 1.49 2.67
N THR A 32 2.02 1.97 1.80
CA THR A 32 2.16 3.24 1.08
C THR A 32 0.85 4.01 1.14
N PHE A 33 0.93 5.34 1.24
CA PHE A 33 -0.23 6.21 1.38
C PHE A 33 -0.28 7.20 0.22
N ASP A 34 -1.34 7.17 -0.57
CA ASP A 34 -1.52 8.07 -1.70
C ASP A 34 -2.35 9.32 -1.29
N ASP A 35 -2.34 10.33 -2.15
CA ASP A 35 -3.10 11.59 -2.06
C ASP A 35 -2.76 12.50 -0.88
N LEU A 36 -1.54 12.41 -0.34
CA LEU A 36 -1.15 13.34 0.71
C LEU A 36 -1.18 14.81 0.19
N PRO A 37 -1.60 15.77 1.04
CA PRO A 37 -1.75 15.70 2.50
C PRO A 37 -3.07 15.14 3.00
N LEU A 38 -4.10 14.96 2.19
CA LEU A 38 -5.38 14.37 2.62
C LEU A 38 -6.18 13.83 1.44
N ASN A 39 -6.68 12.61 1.60
CA ASN A 39 -7.69 12.02 0.74
C ASN A 39 -9.09 12.17 1.37
N GLY A 40 -10.08 12.51 0.54
CA GLY A 40 -11.48 12.56 0.93
C GLY A 40 -11.89 13.85 1.64
N MET A 41 -13.01 13.80 2.35
CA MET A 41 -13.62 14.96 2.98
C MET A 41 -12.86 15.38 4.23
N LEU A 42 -12.59 16.69 4.36
CA LEU A 42 -12.11 17.30 5.60
C LEU A 42 -13.32 17.62 6.50
N PRO A 43 -13.47 16.93 7.65
CA PRO A 43 -14.57 17.24 8.58
C PRO A 43 -14.44 18.66 9.14
N PRO A 44 -15.55 19.41 9.30
CA PRO A 44 -15.54 20.72 9.93
C PRO A 44 -14.86 20.72 11.29
N GLY A 45 -14.03 21.72 11.54
CA GLY A 45 -13.28 21.86 12.79
C GLY A 45 -12.03 20.98 12.88
N LYS A 46 -11.78 20.13 11.88
CA LYS A 46 -10.54 19.36 11.73
C LYS A 46 -9.60 20.01 10.72
N LYS A 47 -8.32 19.66 10.84
CA LYS A 47 -7.24 20.13 9.97
C LYS A 47 -6.55 18.94 9.31
N LYS A 48 -5.98 19.11 8.13
CA LYS A 48 -5.16 18.09 7.45
C LYS A 48 -4.01 17.64 8.35
N SER A 49 -3.39 18.58 9.07
CA SER A 49 -2.32 18.33 10.03
C SER A 49 -2.73 17.45 11.21
N ASP A 50 -4.01 17.43 11.60
CA ASP A 50 -4.49 16.53 12.64
C ASP A 50 -4.41 15.07 12.19
N PHE A 51 -4.86 14.76 10.96
CA PHE A 51 -4.83 13.40 10.43
C PHE A 51 -3.41 12.90 10.19
N ALA A 52 -2.50 13.76 9.70
CA ALA A 52 -1.09 13.43 9.56
C ALA A 52 -0.46 13.12 10.93
N ARG A 53 -0.70 13.95 11.94
CA ARG A 53 -0.19 13.76 13.31
C ARG A 53 -0.70 12.46 13.92
N ASP A 54 -2.01 12.22 13.84
CA ASP A 54 -2.64 11.05 14.42
C ASP A 54 -2.18 9.77 13.74
N THR A 55 -2.09 9.76 12.41
CA THR A 55 -1.58 8.61 11.64
C THR A 55 -0.11 8.33 11.96
N VAL A 56 0.74 9.35 11.98
CA VAL A 56 2.16 9.20 12.37
C VAL A 56 2.29 8.67 13.80
N ALA A 57 1.45 9.14 14.74
CA ALA A 57 1.45 8.63 16.11
C ALA A 57 1.09 7.14 16.17
N VAL A 58 0.11 6.70 15.37
CA VAL A 58 -0.28 5.29 15.25
C VAL A 58 0.87 4.46 14.66
N LEU A 59 1.50 4.89 13.55
CA LEU A 59 2.64 4.21 12.95
C LEU A 59 3.79 4.04 13.95
N LYS A 60 4.15 5.10 14.68
CA LYS A 60 5.19 5.07 15.73
C LYS A 60 4.84 4.13 16.88
N LYS A 61 3.61 4.22 17.40
CA LYS A 61 3.13 3.36 18.51
C LYS A 61 3.24 1.88 18.17
N HIS A 62 2.93 1.51 16.94
CA HIS A 62 2.99 0.13 16.47
C HIS A 62 4.34 -0.27 15.87
N ARG A 63 5.34 0.63 15.91
CA ARG A 63 6.69 0.41 15.38
C ARG A 63 6.68 -0.01 13.90
N ILE A 64 5.78 0.59 13.13
CA ILE A 64 5.71 0.36 11.69
C ILE A 64 6.94 1.00 11.04
N PRO A 65 7.61 0.29 10.11
CA PRO A 65 8.71 0.85 9.34
C PRO A 65 8.31 2.10 8.57
N PRO A 66 9.26 2.96 8.16
CA PRO A 66 8.99 4.12 7.34
C PRO A 66 8.12 3.77 6.13
N SER A 67 6.99 4.47 5.99
CA SER A 67 5.98 4.25 4.96
C SER A 67 5.87 5.48 4.07
N TYR A 68 5.98 5.31 2.76
CA TYR A 68 5.94 6.44 1.82
C TYR A 68 4.56 7.06 1.71
N GLY A 69 4.54 8.40 1.74
CA GLY A 69 3.38 9.21 1.35
C GLY A 69 3.58 9.80 -0.03
N PHE A 70 2.66 9.52 -0.97
CA PHE A 70 2.70 10.04 -2.33
C PHE A 70 1.91 11.34 -2.39
N ILE A 71 2.60 12.46 -2.66
CA ILE A 71 2.02 13.81 -2.54
C ILE A 71 1.39 14.32 -3.84
N VAL A 72 0.30 15.07 -3.68
CA VAL A 72 -0.37 15.88 -4.71
C VAL A 72 -0.20 17.35 -4.33
N ALA A 73 0.89 17.99 -4.80
CA ALA A 73 1.32 19.27 -4.26
C ALA A 73 0.38 20.44 -4.60
N SER A 74 -0.53 20.32 -5.56
CA SER A 74 -1.59 21.31 -5.77
C SER A 74 -2.49 21.49 -4.53
N GLN A 75 -2.61 20.48 -3.68
CA GLN A 75 -3.34 20.58 -2.41
C GLN A 75 -2.67 21.50 -1.37
N LEU A 76 -1.46 21.99 -1.66
CA LEU A 76 -0.74 22.94 -0.80
C LEU A 76 -0.98 24.40 -1.22
N GLU A 77 -1.55 24.63 -2.40
CA GLU A 77 -1.78 25.99 -2.92
C GLU A 77 -2.71 26.77 -1.98
N GLY A 78 -2.19 27.83 -1.37
CA GLY A 78 -2.96 28.63 -0.41
C GLY A 78 -3.36 27.90 0.89
N ASP A 79 -2.80 26.73 1.15
CA ASP A 79 -3.11 25.90 2.32
C ASP A 79 -1.87 25.65 3.20
N PRO A 80 -1.59 26.55 4.16
CA PRO A 80 -0.49 26.39 5.10
C PRO A 80 -0.63 25.12 5.99
N ASP A 81 -1.85 24.66 6.23
CA ASP A 81 -2.11 23.49 7.05
C ASP A 81 -1.78 22.19 6.28
N GLY A 82 -2.06 22.14 4.98
CA GLY A 82 -1.59 21.06 4.12
C GLY A 82 -0.06 20.94 4.12
N ALA A 83 0.65 22.08 4.03
CA ALA A 83 2.11 22.10 4.15
C ALA A 83 2.59 21.65 5.53
N LEU A 84 1.88 22.02 6.62
CA LEU A 84 2.15 21.53 7.96
C LEU A 84 1.94 20.02 8.08
N ALA A 85 0.89 19.50 7.47
CA ALA A 85 0.61 18.05 7.47
C ALA A 85 1.78 17.23 6.87
N LEU A 86 2.31 17.68 5.71
CA LEU A 86 3.48 17.02 5.10
C LEU A 86 4.75 17.15 5.95
N ARG A 87 4.98 18.31 6.58
CA ARG A 87 6.11 18.44 7.53
C ARG A 87 6.00 17.49 8.71
N LEU A 88 4.82 17.37 9.32
CA LEU A 88 4.59 16.42 10.42
C LEU A 88 4.80 14.97 9.99
N TRP A 89 4.46 14.63 8.75
CA TRP A 89 4.72 13.32 8.18
C TRP A 89 6.23 13.04 8.13
N VAL A 90 7.01 13.95 7.53
CA VAL A 90 8.48 13.85 7.42
C VAL A 90 9.17 13.88 8.79
N GLU A 91 8.80 14.79 9.69
CA GLU A 91 9.30 14.87 11.06
C GLU A 91 8.96 13.59 11.84
N GLY A 92 7.85 12.96 11.47
CA GLY A 92 7.45 11.65 11.94
C GLY A 92 8.33 10.49 11.51
N GLY A 93 9.27 10.72 10.60
CA GLY A 93 10.15 9.69 10.05
C GLY A 93 9.55 8.97 8.85
N GLN A 94 8.51 9.51 8.25
CA GLN A 94 7.85 8.94 7.09
C GLN A 94 8.31 9.66 5.82
N PRO A 95 8.82 8.97 4.79
CA PRO A 95 9.26 9.59 3.56
C PRO A 95 8.09 10.02 2.66
N LEU A 96 8.38 10.94 1.74
CA LEU A 96 7.46 11.41 0.71
C LEU A 96 7.92 10.97 -0.68
N ALA A 97 6.98 10.91 -1.62
CA ALA A 97 7.24 10.56 -3.02
C ALA A 97 6.23 11.25 -3.97
N ASN A 98 6.44 11.10 -5.26
CA ASN A 98 5.73 11.84 -6.30
C ASN A 98 4.45 11.13 -6.76
N HIS A 99 3.31 11.89 -6.74
CA HIS A 99 1.99 11.44 -7.23
C HIS A 99 1.39 12.42 -8.24
N THR A 100 2.22 13.12 -9.02
CA THR A 100 1.88 14.26 -9.88
C THR A 100 1.39 15.49 -9.11
N TYR A 101 1.35 16.65 -9.75
CA TYR A 101 0.99 17.89 -9.10
C TYR A 101 -0.50 18.01 -8.81
N THR A 102 -1.37 17.65 -9.78
CA THR A 102 -2.83 17.75 -9.68
C THR A 102 -3.55 16.41 -9.65
N HIS A 103 -2.84 15.30 -9.43
CA HIS A 103 -3.40 13.94 -9.57
C HIS A 103 -3.91 13.65 -10.98
N LEU A 104 -3.15 14.12 -12.01
CA LEU A 104 -3.55 14.03 -13.42
C LEU A 104 -3.64 12.58 -13.90
N ASP A 105 -4.71 12.25 -14.60
CA ASP A 105 -4.94 10.93 -15.20
C ASP A 105 -4.22 10.82 -16.56
N LEU A 106 -3.20 9.96 -16.67
CA LEU A 106 -2.46 9.74 -17.92
C LEU A 106 -3.35 9.22 -19.06
N THR A 107 -4.40 8.46 -18.76
CA THR A 107 -5.29 7.94 -19.81
C THR A 107 -6.07 9.03 -20.54
N LYS A 108 -6.31 10.16 -19.87
CA LYS A 108 -7.10 11.29 -20.38
C LYS A 108 -6.26 12.47 -20.88
N ASN A 109 -4.95 12.41 -20.71
CA ASN A 109 -4.07 13.53 -20.97
C ASN A 109 -2.88 13.12 -21.84
N SER A 110 -2.16 14.11 -22.40
CA SER A 110 -0.95 13.86 -23.19
C SER A 110 0.22 13.41 -22.32
N VAL A 111 1.20 12.79 -22.92
CA VAL A 111 2.47 12.41 -22.26
C VAL A 111 3.19 13.66 -21.76
N GLU A 112 3.22 14.72 -22.56
CA GLU A 112 3.89 15.97 -22.25
C GLU A 112 3.25 16.68 -21.04
N ASP A 113 1.91 16.69 -20.96
CA ASP A 113 1.19 17.23 -19.81
C ASP A 113 1.52 16.44 -18.55
N PHE A 114 1.51 15.12 -18.64
CA PHE A 114 1.80 14.25 -17.53
C PHE A 114 3.24 14.40 -17.03
N GLN A 115 4.21 14.51 -17.93
CA GLN A 115 5.60 14.79 -17.58
C GLN A 115 5.78 16.15 -16.89
N ARG A 116 5.04 17.19 -17.34
CA ARG A 116 5.03 18.50 -16.65
C ARG A 116 4.47 18.39 -15.24
N GLU A 117 3.42 17.62 -15.03
CA GLU A 117 2.81 17.37 -13.73
C GLU A 117 3.78 16.68 -12.75
N ILE A 118 4.55 15.71 -13.22
CA ILE A 118 5.61 15.08 -12.43
C ILE A 118 6.63 16.13 -11.97
N ARG A 119 7.14 16.96 -12.90
CA ARG A 119 8.15 17.99 -12.60
C ARG A 119 7.61 19.12 -11.71
N ARG A 120 6.34 19.50 -11.88
CA ARG A 120 5.70 20.52 -11.01
C ARG A 120 5.62 20.09 -9.55
N ASN A 121 5.58 18.81 -9.29
CA ASN A 121 5.50 18.27 -7.94
C ASN A 121 6.88 18.26 -7.22
N GLU A 122 7.99 18.23 -7.98
CA GLU A 122 9.36 18.08 -7.47
C GLU A 122 9.78 19.16 -6.46
N PRO A 123 9.52 20.47 -6.66
CA PRO A 123 9.97 21.49 -5.71
C PRO A 123 9.45 21.30 -4.29
N ALA A 124 8.24 20.78 -4.12
CA ALA A 124 7.69 20.46 -2.79
C ALA A 124 8.43 19.28 -2.15
N LEU A 125 8.78 18.27 -2.94
CA LEU A 125 9.54 17.11 -2.47
C LEU A 125 10.98 17.47 -2.11
N GLU A 126 11.66 18.27 -2.94
CA GLU A 126 13.02 18.76 -2.68
C GLU A 126 13.10 19.60 -1.40
N LEU A 127 12.09 20.44 -1.15
CA LEU A 127 12.01 21.26 0.05
C LEU A 127 11.77 20.40 1.31
N LEU A 128 10.92 19.39 1.23
CA LEU A 128 10.50 18.57 2.38
C LEU A 128 11.47 17.42 2.65
N MET A 129 12.14 16.91 1.63
CA MET A 129 13.12 15.82 1.72
C MET A 129 14.47 16.23 1.11
N PRO A 130 15.18 17.20 1.71
CA PRO A 130 16.45 17.64 1.19
C PRO A 130 17.51 16.51 1.24
N PRO A 131 18.50 16.51 0.31
CA PRO A 131 19.47 15.42 0.17
C PRO A 131 20.42 15.27 1.37
N ASP A 132 20.57 16.31 2.18
CA ASP A 132 21.32 16.31 3.45
C ASP A 132 20.41 16.06 4.68
N GLY A 133 19.13 15.78 4.46
CA GLY A 133 18.16 15.56 5.51
C GLY A 133 18.25 14.17 6.15
N ARG A 134 17.59 14.03 7.31
CA ARG A 134 17.58 12.79 8.10
C ARG A 134 17.07 11.58 7.33
N LEU A 135 16.04 11.74 6.50
CA LEU A 135 15.46 10.66 5.71
C LEU A 135 16.41 10.20 4.60
N ALA A 136 17.08 11.14 3.93
CA ALA A 136 18.10 10.82 2.94
C ALA A 136 19.28 10.09 3.58
N ALA A 137 19.74 10.53 4.77
CA ALA A 137 20.79 9.85 5.54
C ALA A 137 20.38 8.43 5.98
N ALA A 138 19.08 8.17 6.14
CA ALA A 138 18.53 6.84 6.42
C ALA A 138 18.31 6.00 5.15
N GLY A 139 18.65 6.51 3.97
CA GLY A 139 18.55 5.79 2.69
C GLY A 139 17.20 5.94 1.97
N HIS A 140 16.34 6.88 2.41
CA HIS A 140 15.08 7.17 1.74
C HIS A 140 15.25 8.28 0.70
N ASP A 141 14.78 8.01 -0.52
CA ASP A 141 14.79 8.94 -1.64
C ASP A 141 13.36 9.25 -2.08
N TRP A 142 13.05 10.51 -2.33
CA TRP A 142 11.72 10.92 -2.82
C TRP A 142 11.46 10.54 -4.29
N ARG A 143 12.44 10.07 -5.03
CA ARG A 143 12.31 9.62 -6.45
C ARG A 143 11.63 8.27 -6.60
N TRP A 144 10.61 8.04 -5.78
CA TRP A 144 9.57 7.06 -6.06
C TRP A 144 8.39 7.73 -6.73
N PHE A 145 7.78 7.04 -7.68
CA PHE A 145 6.62 7.53 -8.42
C PHE A 145 5.46 6.56 -8.34
N ARG A 146 4.26 7.07 -8.05
CA ARG A 146 3.00 6.34 -8.14
C ARG A 146 2.12 7.00 -9.18
N TYR A 147 1.62 6.23 -10.14
CA TYR A 147 0.66 6.71 -11.13
C TYR A 147 -0.69 6.99 -10.47
N PRO A 148 -1.31 8.17 -10.66
CA PRO A 148 -2.70 8.41 -10.27
C PRO A 148 -3.63 7.35 -10.86
N TYR A 149 -4.58 6.88 -10.05
CA TYR A 149 -5.54 5.82 -10.40
C TYR A 149 -4.90 4.48 -10.79
N LEU A 150 -3.63 4.28 -10.58
CA LEU A 150 -2.81 3.19 -11.15
C LEU A 150 -2.88 3.15 -12.69
N HIS A 151 -3.17 4.28 -13.34
CA HIS A 151 -3.27 4.41 -14.79
C HIS A 151 -1.90 4.65 -15.42
N GLU A 152 -1.26 3.59 -15.89
CA GLU A 152 0.07 3.64 -16.52
C GLU A 152 0.01 3.98 -18.03
N GLY A 153 -1.17 4.31 -18.55
CA GLY A 153 -1.43 4.66 -19.95
C GLY A 153 -2.41 3.70 -20.64
N ASP A 154 -3.39 4.28 -21.33
CA ASP A 154 -4.40 3.58 -22.13
C ASP A 154 -3.80 2.93 -23.40
N THR A 155 -2.65 3.42 -23.85
CA THR A 155 -1.89 2.87 -24.96
C THR A 155 -0.49 2.49 -24.55
N LEU A 156 0.08 1.48 -25.24
CA LEU A 156 1.45 1.05 -24.98
C LEU A 156 2.48 2.17 -25.28
N GLU A 157 2.19 3.04 -26.24
CA GLU A 157 3.00 4.20 -26.56
C GLU A 157 3.10 5.17 -25.38
N LYS A 158 1.96 5.61 -24.81
CA LYS A 158 1.94 6.47 -23.63
C LYS A 158 2.69 5.85 -22.45
N ARG A 159 2.42 4.58 -22.19
CA ARG A 159 3.07 3.83 -21.12
C ARG A 159 4.59 3.84 -21.26
N ARG A 160 5.09 3.44 -22.43
CA ARG A 160 6.55 3.39 -22.70
C ARG A 160 7.19 4.76 -22.64
N ALA A 161 6.55 5.79 -23.18
CA ALA A 161 7.05 7.15 -23.15
C ALA A 161 7.20 7.70 -21.73
N VAL A 162 6.19 7.50 -20.85
CA VAL A 162 6.27 7.93 -19.46
C VAL A 162 7.27 7.09 -18.66
N ARG A 163 7.33 5.78 -18.85
CA ARG A 163 8.34 4.94 -18.19
C ARG A 163 9.77 5.32 -18.59
N ALA A 164 10.01 5.60 -19.88
CA ALA A 164 11.32 6.10 -20.34
C ALA A 164 11.68 7.46 -19.68
N PHE A 165 10.71 8.36 -19.58
CA PHE A 165 10.89 9.64 -18.90
C PHE A 165 11.23 9.44 -17.40
N LEU A 166 10.49 8.60 -16.69
CA LEU A 166 10.73 8.30 -15.29
C LEU A 166 12.15 7.74 -15.09
N ALA A 167 12.55 6.76 -15.90
CA ALA A 167 13.89 6.17 -15.84
C ALA A 167 15.00 7.19 -16.12
N ALA A 168 14.82 8.04 -17.14
CA ALA A 168 15.78 9.10 -17.49
C ALA A 168 15.92 10.18 -16.37
N ASN A 169 14.91 10.34 -15.53
CA ASN A 169 14.91 11.27 -14.38
C ASN A 169 15.13 10.53 -13.04
N HIS A 170 15.66 9.31 -13.07
CA HIS A 170 16.02 8.48 -11.90
C HIS A 170 14.83 8.12 -10.98
N TYR A 171 13.61 8.15 -11.48
CA TYR A 171 12.46 7.66 -10.74
C TYR A 171 12.35 6.14 -10.76
N ARG A 172 11.93 5.59 -9.63
CA ARG A 172 11.49 4.22 -9.49
C ARG A 172 9.96 4.19 -9.40
N VAL A 173 9.30 3.29 -10.12
CA VAL A 173 7.85 3.14 -10.03
C VAL A 173 7.51 2.31 -8.79
N ALA A 174 6.73 2.89 -7.88
CA ALA A 174 6.21 2.19 -6.71
C ALA A 174 4.99 1.36 -7.13
N GLN A 175 5.24 0.18 -7.69
CA GLN A 175 4.19 -0.74 -8.11
C GLN A 175 3.37 -1.23 -6.93
N THR A 176 2.06 -1.32 -7.12
CA THR A 176 1.10 -1.81 -6.13
C THR A 176 0.71 -3.25 -6.46
N THR A 177 0.52 -4.07 -5.43
CA THR A 177 0.05 -5.46 -5.57
C THR A 177 -1.15 -5.76 -4.68
N LEU A 178 -1.44 -4.90 -3.68
CA LEU A 178 -2.60 -5.00 -2.81
C LEU A 178 -3.35 -3.67 -2.79
N ASP A 179 -4.60 -3.68 -3.23
CA ASP A 179 -5.51 -2.53 -3.27
C ASP A 179 -6.97 -3.01 -3.15
N TRP A 180 -7.82 -2.27 -2.45
CA TRP A 180 -9.27 -2.51 -2.34
C TRP A 180 -10.08 -1.22 -2.30
N GLU A 181 -9.54 -0.12 -2.87
CA GLU A 181 -10.19 1.20 -2.92
C GLU A 181 -10.50 1.76 -1.50
N ASP A 182 -9.58 1.62 -0.55
CA ASP A 182 -9.74 2.00 0.85
C ASP A 182 -10.18 3.46 1.05
N TYR A 183 -9.87 4.33 0.08
CA TYR A 183 -10.24 5.75 0.07
C TYR A 183 -11.74 6.01 0.24
N ILE A 184 -12.59 5.07 -0.18
CA ILE A 184 -14.06 5.24 -0.10
C ILE A 184 -14.51 5.39 1.36
N TRP A 185 -13.86 4.69 2.30
CA TRP A 185 -14.18 4.76 3.71
C TRP A 185 -13.83 6.11 4.34
N ASN A 186 -12.85 6.85 3.81
CA ASN A 186 -12.45 8.14 4.38
C ASN A 186 -13.60 9.16 4.39
N SER A 187 -14.24 9.41 3.25
CA SER A 187 -15.38 10.35 3.18
C SER A 187 -16.61 9.83 3.94
N SER A 188 -16.83 8.52 3.93
CA SER A 188 -17.94 7.89 4.68
C SER A 188 -17.76 8.07 6.18
N HIS A 189 -16.55 7.82 6.68
CA HIS A 189 -16.19 8.06 8.08
C HIS A 189 -16.37 9.54 8.47
N ALA A 190 -15.90 10.47 7.64
CA ALA A 190 -16.05 11.90 7.92
C ALA A 190 -17.52 12.31 8.10
N ARG A 191 -18.43 11.80 7.26
CA ARG A 191 -19.88 12.04 7.38
C ARG A 191 -20.47 11.45 8.66
N CYS A 192 -20.15 10.18 8.96
CA CYS A 192 -20.67 9.50 10.14
C CYS A 192 -20.13 10.13 11.44
N TRP A 193 -18.87 10.54 11.44
CA TRP A 193 -18.27 11.25 12.56
C TRP A 193 -18.98 12.58 12.85
N LEU A 194 -19.34 13.34 11.82
CA LEU A 194 -20.13 14.59 11.96
C LEU A 194 -21.50 14.35 12.57
N LYS A 195 -22.15 13.25 12.23
CA LYS A 195 -23.47 12.87 12.77
C LYS A 195 -23.35 12.20 14.16
N LYS A 196 -22.15 11.93 14.63
CA LYS A 196 -21.88 11.18 15.87
C LYS A 196 -22.58 9.82 15.87
N ASP A 197 -22.58 9.17 14.71
CA ASP A 197 -23.21 7.86 14.51
C ASP A 197 -22.18 6.75 14.76
N ASP A 198 -22.04 6.38 16.03
CA ASP A 198 -21.09 5.35 16.46
C ASP A 198 -21.42 3.97 15.87
N ALA A 199 -22.71 3.66 15.65
CA ALA A 199 -23.10 2.39 15.03
C ALA A 199 -22.67 2.33 13.56
N ALA A 200 -22.82 3.43 12.81
CA ALA A 200 -22.33 3.51 11.44
C ALA A 200 -20.79 3.45 11.39
N ILE A 201 -20.09 4.12 12.32
CA ILE A 201 -18.61 4.04 12.40
C ILE A 201 -18.16 2.60 12.70
N GLN A 202 -18.83 1.89 13.58
CA GLN A 202 -18.53 0.48 13.83
C GLN A 202 -18.75 -0.39 12.59
N TRP A 203 -19.85 -0.17 11.85
CA TRP A 203 -20.10 -0.87 10.59
C TRP A 203 -19.01 -0.56 9.54
N LEU A 204 -18.56 0.70 9.44
CA LEU A 204 -17.44 1.06 8.55
C LEU A 204 -16.18 0.27 8.89
N ARG A 205 -15.85 0.15 10.19
CA ARG A 205 -14.69 -0.62 10.66
C ARG A 205 -14.78 -2.09 10.28
N GLU A 206 -15.93 -2.74 10.52
CA GLU A 206 -16.16 -4.14 10.20
C GLU A 206 -16.13 -4.40 8.70
N SER A 207 -16.79 -3.54 7.91
CA SER A 207 -16.81 -3.65 6.45
C SER A 207 -15.44 -3.45 5.82
N TYR A 208 -14.63 -2.50 6.35
CA TYR A 208 -13.26 -2.29 5.92
C TYR A 208 -12.38 -3.53 6.14
N LEU A 209 -12.40 -4.08 7.33
CA LEU A 209 -11.56 -5.24 7.68
C LEU A 209 -11.99 -6.49 6.92
N THR A 210 -13.28 -6.66 6.67
CA THR A 210 -13.80 -7.75 5.83
C THR A 210 -13.29 -7.59 4.40
N ALA A 211 -13.46 -6.41 3.80
CA ALA A 211 -12.97 -6.13 2.45
C ALA A 211 -11.46 -6.32 2.37
N ALA A 212 -10.69 -5.71 3.28
CA ALA A 212 -9.24 -5.84 3.31
C ALA A 212 -8.79 -7.32 3.33
N ARG A 213 -9.37 -8.15 4.21
CA ARG A 213 -9.03 -9.57 4.31
C ARG A 213 -9.33 -10.34 3.02
N GLU A 214 -10.49 -10.14 2.45
CA GLU A 214 -10.90 -10.85 1.24
C GLU A 214 -10.07 -10.44 0.03
N PHE A 215 -9.82 -9.13 -0.16
CA PHE A 215 -9.00 -8.62 -1.26
C PHE A 215 -7.53 -9.03 -1.12
N ILE A 216 -6.94 -8.95 0.08
CA ILE A 216 -5.57 -9.41 0.34
C ILE A 216 -5.42 -10.88 -0.07
N ARG A 217 -6.29 -11.76 0.42
CA ARG A 217 -6.24 -13.20 0.08
C ARG A 217 -6.44 -13.45 -1.42
N PHE A 218 -7.32 -12.69 -2.05
CA PHE A 218 -7.57 -12.79 -3.49
C PHE A 218 -6.33 -12.37 -4.30
N GLN A 219 -5.75 -11.21 -3.98
CA GLN A 219 -4.60 -10.66 -4.71
C GLN A 219 -3.33 -11.45 -4.47
N VAL A 220 -3.13 -12.02 -3.27
CA VAL A 220 -2.02 -12.97 -3.01
C VAL A 220 -2.16 -14.23 -3.87
N ARG A 221 -3.36 -14.80 -4.01
CA ARG A 221 -3.57 -15.94 -4.93
C ARG A 221 -3.27 -15.57 -6.38
N ASN A 222 -3.71 -14.40 -6.82
CA ASN A 222 -3.47 -13.93 -8.18
C ASN A 222 -1.98 -13.66 -8.44
N SER A 223 -1.25 -13.10 -7.46
CA SER A 223 0.20 -12.91 -7.59
C SER A 223 0.94 -14.23 -7.72
N ARG A 224 0.55 -15.27 -6.97
CA ARG A 224 1.08 -16.63 -7.17
C ARG A 224 0.82 -17.18 -8.58
N ALA A 225 -0.36 -16.88 -9.15
CA ALA A 225 -0.67 -17.30 -10.53
C ALA A 225 0.22 -16.58 -11.57
N VAL A 226 0.54 -15.29 -11.34
CA VAL A 226 1.41 -14.51 -12.24
C VAL A 226 2.87 -14.90 -12.11
N PHE A 227 3.38 -15.07 -10.89
CA PHE A 227 4.82 -15.22 -10.60
C PHE A 227 5.25 -16.65 -10.28
N GLY A 228 4.32 -17.59 -10.10
CA GLY A 228 4.60 -18.98 -9.77
C GLY A 228 5.13 -19.21 -8.35
N ARG A 229 5.12 -18.17 -7.49
CA ARG A 229 5.63 -18.19 -6.11
C ARG A 229 5.01 -17.08 -5.28
N ASP A 230 5.25 -17.10 -3.99
CA ASP A 230 5.02 -15.94 -3.13
C ASP A 230 5.99 -14.80 -3.47
N ILE A 231 5.49 -13.59 -3.38
CA ILE A 231 6.25 -12.36 -3.61
C ILE A 231 6.11 -11.44 -2.39
N ASN A 232 7.00 -10.47 -2.26
CA ASN A 232 6.77 -9.34 -1.38
C ASN A 232 5.67 -8.44 -1.97
N HIS A 233 4.88 -7.82 -1.12
CA HIS A 233 3.73 -7.00 -1.54
C HIS A 233 3.94 -5.52 -1.24
N VAL A 234 3.30 -4.67 -2.04
CA VAL A 234 3.11 -3.24 -1.76
C VAL A 234 1.62 -2.96 -1.68
N MET A 235 1.20 -2.43 -0.52
CA MET A 235 -0.18 -2.10 -0.22
C MET A 235 -0.42 -0.62 -0.44
N LEU A 236 -1.44 -0.32 -1.22
CA LEU A 236 -1.93 1.04 -1.44
C LEU A 236 -2.98 1.36 -0.38
N LEU A 237 -2.77 2.46 0.32
CA LEU A 237 -3.68 3.07 1.28
C LEU A 237 -3.79 4.57 0.98
N HIS A 238 -4.78 5.23 1.58
CA HIS A 238 -4.93 6.67 1.46
C HIS A 238 -4.98 7.33 2.83
N LEU A 239 -4.28 8.47 2.99
CA LEU A 239 -4.34 9.25 4.22
C LEU A 239 -5.64 10.06 4.28
N GLY A 240 -6.53 9.73 5.21
CA GLY A 240 -7.82 10.40 5.39
C GLY A 240 -8.36 10.33 6.80
N SER A 241 -9.60 10.75 6.98
CA SER A 241 -10.23 10.83 8.31
C SER A 241 -10.37 9.49 9.02
N PHE A 242 -10.35 8.38 8.28
CA PHE A 242 -10.49 7.03 8.83
C PHE A 242 -9.16 6.37 9.18
N SER A 243 -8.05 6.83 8.59
CA SER A 243 -6.75 6.13 8.64
C SER A 243 -6.27 5.86 10.06
N SER A 244 -6.16 6.87 10.92
CA SER A 244 -5.67 6.68 12.30
C SER A 244 -6.57 5.78 13.14
N HIS A 245 -7.84 5.66 12.80
CA HIS A 245 -8.81 4.81 13.50
C HIS A 245 -8.71 3.33 13.09
N ILE A 246 -8.45 3.05 11.81
CA ILE A 246 -8.49 1.69 11.26
C ILE A 246 -7.13 0.99 11.23
N LEU A 247 -6.03 1.75 11.12
CA LEU A 247 -4.69 1.18 10.98
C LEU A 247 -4.29 0.19 12.08
N PRO A 248 -4.60 0.41 13.39
CA PRO A 248 -4.28 -0.59 14.41
C PRO A 248 -4.90 -1.96 14.15
N ASP A 249 -6.14 -1.98 13.63
CA ASP A 249 -6.84 -3.22 13.30
C ASP A 249 -6.31 -3.83 12.02
N LEU A 250 -5.95 -3.00 11.03
CA LEU A 250 -5.29 -3.48 9.81
C LEU A 250 -3.94 -4.15 10.12
N PHE A 251 -3.15 -3.58 11.04
CA PHE A 251 -1.89 -4.21 11.46
C PHE A 251 -2.11 -5.56 12.12
N LYS A 252 -3.16 -5.68 12.95
CA LYS A 252 -3.55 -6.94 13.55
C LYS A 252 -3.97 -7.95 12.47
N LEU A 253 -4.80 -7.52 11.52
CA LEU A 253 -5.23 -8.34 10.39
C LEU A 253 -4.04 -8.84 9.56
N LEU A 254 -3.10 -7.97 9.22
CA LEU A 254 -1.88 -8.34 8.48
C LEU A 254 -1.06 -9.41 9.23
N LYS A 255 -0.93 -9.26 10.55
CA LYS A 255 -0.27 -10.29 11.38
C LYS A 255 -1.02 -11.61 11.37
N GLU A 256 -2.36 -11.60 11.41
CA GLU A 256 -3.21 -12.79 11.31
C GLU A 256 -3.09 -13.48 9.94
N GLU A 257 -2.92 -12.71 8.87
CA GLU A 257 -2.67 -13.20 7.50
C GLU A 257 -1.18 -13.53 7.24
N ASN A 258 -0.37 -13.63 8.31
CA ASN A 258 1.05 -14.00 8.29
C ASN A 258 1.95 -13.02 7.51
N PHE A 259 1.65 -11.71 7.55
CA PHE A 259 2.50 -10.69 6.97
C PHE A 259 3.49 -10.09 7.99
N GLU A 260 4.68 -9.75 7.48
CA GLU A 260 5.64 -8.85 8.10
C GLU A 260 5.61 -7.52 7.36
N ILE A 261 5.43 -6.42 8.10
CA ILE A 261 5.45 -5.08 7.51
C ILE A 261 6.91 -4.64 7.36
N VAL A 262 7.29 -4.23 6.15
CA VAL A 262 8.64 -3.79 5.76
C VAL A 262 8.60 -2.43 5.06
N THR A 263 9.76 -1.85 4.74
CA THR A 263 9.82 -0.62 3.92
C THR A 263 9.52 -0.90 2.45
N LEU A 264 9.20 0.15 1.68
CA LEU A 264 8.99 0.05 0.23
C LEU A 264 10.24 -0.47 -0.49
N GLU A 265 11.41 0.03 -0.07
CA GLU A 265 12.70 -0.40 -0.62
C GLU A 265 12.94 -1.90 -0.38
N GLU A 266 12.59 -2.40 0.80
CA GLU A 266 12.74 -3.82 1.10
C GLU A 266 11.74 -4.68 0.32
N ALA A 267 10.49 -4.27 0.23
CA ALA A 267 9.47 -5.00 -0.52
C ALA A 267 9.84 -5.10 -2.01
N GLN A 268 10.29 -4.00 -2.61
CA GLN A 268 10.63 -3.96 -4.05
C GLN A 268 12.05 -4.48 -4.39
N LYS A 269 12.76 -5.09 -3.45
CA LYS A 269 13.89 -5.97 -3.77
C LYS A 269 13.46 -7.32 -4.35
N ASP A 270 12.17 -7.67 -4.23
CA ASP A 270 11.67 -8.89 -4.82
C ASP A 270 11.73 -8.80 -6.36
N PRO A 271 12.31 -9.81 -7.06
CA PRO A 271 12.42 -9.82 -8.52
C PRO A 271 11.07 -9.73 -9.27
N ALA A 272 9.93 -9.90 -8.59
CA ALA A 272 8.63 -9.66 -9.18
C ALA A 272 8.45 -8.21 -9.65
N TYR A 273 9.14 -7.25 -9.03
CA TYR A 273 9.09 -5.84 -9.39
C TYR A 273 10.00 -5.46 -10.57
N ASP A 274 10.87 -6.36 -11.02
CA ASP A 274 11.60 -6.23 -12.28
C ASP A 274 10.73 -6.59 -13.49
N TYR A 275 9.57 -7.23 -13.23
CA TYR A 275 8.63 -7.61 -14.30
C TYR A 275 7.83 -6.39 -14.77
N ASP A 276 7.91 -6.12 -16.08
CA ASP A 276 7.06 -5.14 -16.76
C ASP A 276 6.00 -5.87 -17.61
N PRO A 277 4.70 -5.71 -17.29
CA PRO A 277 3.62 -6.26 -18.14
C PRO A 277 3.64 -5.75 -19.58
N ASP A 278 4.16 -4.54 -19.82
CA ASP A 278 4.31 -3.88 -21.12
C ASP A 278 3.03 -3.91 -21.96
N ILE A 279 1.92 -3.53 -21.36
CA ILE A 279 0.60 -3.41 -21.99
C ILE A 279 0.01 -2.03 -21.78
N GLY A 280 -0.81 -1.54 -22.74
CA GLY A 280 -1.72 -0.41 -22.50
C GLY A 280 -3.01 -0.91 -21.82
N GLU A 281 -3.44 -0.26 -20.73
CA GLU A 281 -4.66 -0.62 -20.03
C GLU A 281 -5.40 0.65 -19.55
N PRO A 282 -6.55 0.99 -20.17
CA PRO A 282 -7.25 2.23 -19.87
C PRO A 282 -7.89 2.29 -18.48
N ARG A 283 -8.06 1.13 -17.83
CA ARG A 283 -8.65 1.05 -16.47
C ARG A 283 -7.61 1.02 -15.36
N GLY A 284 -6.31 1.00 -15.74
CA GLY A 284 -5.24 0.82 -14.79
C GLY A 284 -5.24 -0.55 -14.12
N GLY A 285 -4.56 -0.64 -13.00
CA GLY A 285 -4.54 -1.85 -12.18
C GLY A 285 -3.22 -2.07 -11.45
N THR A 286 -3.24 -2.95 -10.51
CA THR A 286 -2.05 -3.40 -9.78
C THR A 286 -1.10 -4.17 -10.72
N LEU A 287 0.17 -4.29 -10.32
CA LEU A 287 1.16 -5.10 -11.05
C LEU A 287 0.67 -6.52 -11.30
N THR A 288 -0.03 -7.10 -10.33
CA THR A 288 -0.61 -8.44 -10.44
C THR A 288 -1.72 -8.49 -11.48
N GLU A 289 -2.62 -7.52 -11.48
CA GLU A 289 -3.73 -7.44 -12.44
C GLU A 289 -3.24 -7.24 -13.87
N LEU A 290 -2.32 -6.30 -14.07
CA LEU A 290 -1.67 -6.09 -15.36
C LEU A 290 -0.89 -7.34 -15.81
N GLY A 291 -0.24 -8.03 -14.86
CA GLY A 291 0.48 -9.28 -15.13
C GLY A 291 -0.44 -10.42 -15.57
N MET A 292 -1.61 -10.57 -14.93
CA MET A 292 -2.63 -11.56 -15.34
C MET A 292 -3.10 -11.29 -16.78
N GLN A 293 -3.38 -10.02 -17.08
CA GLN A 293 -3.82 -9.62 -18.41
C GLN A 293 -2.74 -9.87 -19.45
N ALA A 294 -1.49 -9.44 -19.21
CA ALA A 294 -0.37 -9.61 -20.14
C ALA A 294 -0.09 -11.09 -20.44
N LYS A 295 -0.18 -11.95 -19.41
CA LYS A 295 0.02 -13.40 -19.54
C LYS A 295 -1.23 -14.18 -19.95
N LYS A 296 -2.37 -13.48 -20.16
CA LYS A 296 -3.67 -14.09 -20.52
C LYS A 296 -4.11 -15.16 -19.50
N ILE A 297 -3.80 -14.93 -18.21
CA ILE A 297 -4.25 -15.80 -17.13
C ILE A 297 -5.73 -15.51 -16.88
N ALA A 298 -6.55 -16.55 -16.88
CA ALA A 298 -7.98 -16.39 -16.62
C ALA A 298 -8.21 -15.86 -15.19
N TRP A 299 -9.08 -14.87 -15.06
CA TRP A 299 -9.52 -14.39 -13.76
C TRP A 299 -10.26 -15.51 -13.03
N PRO A 300 -9.97 -15.73 -11.75
CA PRO A 300 -10.80 -16.60 -10.93
C PRO A 300 -12.23 -16.05 -10.91
N THR A 301 -13.20 -16.93 -10.87
CA THR A 301 -14.63 -16.55 -10.83
C THR A 301 -14.86 -15.57 -9.69
N ALA A 302 -15.53 -14.46 -9.99
CA ALA A 302 -15.97 -13.40 -9.09
C ALA A 302 -14.92 -13.02 -8.00
N GLY A 303 -14.22 -11.90 -8.20
CA GLY A 303 -13.40 -11.29 -7.15
C GLY A 303 -14.23 -10.87 -5.92
N PRO A 304 -13.58 -10.57 -4.80
CA PRO A 304 -14.24 -10.06 -3.61
C PRO A 304 -15.00 -8.76 -3.92
N LYS A 305 -16.05 -8.50 -3.14
CA LYS A 305 -16.89 -7.32 -3.30
C LYS A 305 -17.15 -6.72 -1.92
N PHE A 306 -17.40 -5.42 -1.90
CA PHE A 306 -17.93 -4.72 -0.74
C PHE A 306 -19.15 -3.91 -1.15
N ASP A 307 -19.97 -3.54 -0.19
CA ASP A 307 -21.19 -2.77 -0.42
C ASP A 307 -20.87 -1.29 -0.70
N ARG A 308 -20.44 -1.02 -1.96
CA ARG A 308 -20.05 0.32 -2.41
C ARG A 308 -21.21 1.32 -2.32
N GLU A 309 -22.42 0.89 -2.63
CA GLU A 309 -23.61 1.75 -2.59
C GLU A 309 -23.88 2.22 -1.16
N LYS A 310 -23.88 1.31 -0.20
CA LYS A 310 -24.04 1.67 1.21
C LYS A 310 -22.89 2.55 1.71
N LEU A 311 -21.64 2.28 1.33
CA LEU A 311 -20.50 3.15 1.68
C LEU A 311 -20.70 4.56 1.16
N LEU A 312 -21.14 4.74 -0.08
CA LEU A 312 -21.35 6.05 -0.67
C LEU A 312 -22.52 6.80 -0.04
N SER A 313 -23.57 6.11 0.42
CA SER A 313 -24.81 6.70 0.96
C SER A 313 -24.87 6.79 2.49
N ILE A 314 -24.05 6.04 3.21
CA ILE A 314 -24.08 6.03 4.69
C ILE A 314 -23.81 7.42 5.25
N CYS A 315 -24.64 7.82 6.21
CA CYS A 315 -24.53 9.11 6.90
C CYS A 315 -24.65 10.33 5.93
N GLN A 316 -25.35 10.19 4.79
CA GLN A 316 -25.72 11.35 3.95
C GLN A 316 -26.81 12.20 4.60
#